data_9203edba499e7a2e0e7701d895fd690b
#
_entry.id   9203edba499e7a2e0e7701d895fd690b
#
_cell.length_a   1.000
_cell.length_b   1.000
_cell.length_c   1.000
_cell.angle_alpha   90.00
_cell.angle_beta   90.00
_cell.angle_gamma   90.00
#
_symmetry.space_group_name_H-M   'P 1'
#
loop_
_entity.id
_entity.type
_entity.pdbx_description
1 polymer ?
#
loop_
_entity_poly.entity_id
_entity_poly.type
_entity_poly.pdbx_seq_one_letter_code
_entity_poly.pdbx_strand_id
1 'polypeptide(L)'
;MTVRSMRLTLCLLFLPAVAAAQADKIPWAKGPIRGALGAEATVSVPAGCLFTGTDGVKTFLEVTQNIPSGNERGVVMCQATDQGNPWFVLFSYDESGYVRDDEGSSLDADAILASVRSGTEEANGERKRRGWGTMSVDGWTTKPFYDKATNNLTWAITAHDDSGGRTVNRSVRLLGRGGVMHADLVTDPSQLTALVPTFNAMIAGFTYTPGFKYAEWRQGDKVAAYGLTALVAGGAGVALIKSGLLAKFWKLIVLGFAALAGFVKRMWAKITGRRNEMQAQ
;
A
#
# COMPACT_ATOMS: atom_id res chain seq x y z
N MET A 1 18.19 -56.06 -22.48
CA MET A 1 18.54 -55.31 -21.26
C MET A 1 18.72 -53.84 -21.61
N THR A 2 17.66 -53.03 -21.46
CA THR A 2 17.59 -51.62 -21.82
C THR A 2 17.72 -50.80 -20.55
N VAL A 3 18.82 -50.08 -20.39
CA VAL A 3 19.09 -49.19 -19.27
C VAL A 3 18.26 -47.89 -19.52
N ARG A 4 17.24 -47.70 -18.71
CA ARG A 4 16.46 -46.44 -18.62
C ARG A 4 17.26 -45.40 -17.83
N SER A 5 17.81 -44.39 -18.50
CA SER A 5 18.42 -43.23 -17.87
C SER A 5 17.36 -42.40 -17.15
N MET A 6 17.42 -42.39 -15.83
CA MET A 6 16.62 -41.56 -14.94
C MET A 6 17.17 -40.13 -14.98
N ARG A 7 16.51 -39.24 -15.76
CA ARG A 7 16.82 -37.81 -15.72
C ARG A 7 16.29 -37.24 -14.40
N LEU A 8 17.21 -36.99 -13.47
CA LEU A 8 16.92 -36.27 -12.24
C LEU A 8 16.62 -34.82 -12.61
N THR A 9 15.35 -34.41 -12.52
CA THR A 9 14.92 -33.04 -12.66
C THR A 9 15.33 -32.28 -11.40
N LEU A 10 16.46 -31.58 -11.49
CA LEU A 10 16.94 -30.63 -10.45
C LEU A 10 16.13 -29.36 -10.61
N CYS A 11 14.97 -29.31 -9.98
CA CYS A 11 14.12 -28.11 -9.92
C CYS A 11 13.97 -27.67 -8.47
N LEU A 12 14.23 -26.38 -8.22
CA LEU A 12 13.69 -25.61 -7.10
C LEU A 12 14.38 -25.69 -5.73
N LEU A 13 15.60 -25.16 -5.64
CA LEU A 13 16.15 -24.69 -4.35
C LEU A 13 16.78 -23.26 -4.43
N PHE A 14 16.50 -22.48 -5.49
CA PHE A 14 17.13 -21.16 -5.66
C PHE A 14 16.29 -19.98 -5.13
N LEU A 15 14.98 -20.12 -4.93
CA LEU A 15 14.13 -19.00 -4.51
C LEU A 15 14.37 -18.48 -3.07
N PRO A 16 14.57 -19.31 -2.03
CA PRO A 16 14.82 -18.78 -0.69
C PRO A 16 16.19 -18.12 -0.52
N ALA A 17 17.21 -18.56 -1.26
CA ALA A 17 18.56 -18.00 -1.17
C ALA A 17 18.67 -16.59 -1.77
N VAL A 18 17.92 -16.28 -2.83
CA VAL A 18 17.90 -14.94 -3.45
C VAL A 18 17.21 -13.92 -2.55
N ALA A 19 16.12 -14.29 -1.91
CA ALA A 19 15.41 -13.40 -0.98
C ALA A 19 16.26 -13.09 0.27
N ALA A 20 16.96 -14.08 0.83
CA ALA A 20 17.88 -13.89 1.94
C ALA A 20 19.04 -12.95 1.57
N ALA A 21 19.67 -13.15 0.40
CA ALA A 21 20.76 -12.30 -0.08
C ALA A 21 20.31 -10.85 -0.38
N GLN A 22 19.03 -10.62 -0.68
CA GLN A 22 18.47 -9.28 -0.84
C GLN A 22 18.18 -8.62 0.51
N ALA A 23 17.69 -9.38 1.49
CA ALA A 23 17.42 -8.87 2.83
C ALA A 23 18.69 -8.32 3.51
N ASP A 24 19.85 -8.95 3.28
CA ASP A 24 21.14 -8.50 3.79
C ASP A 24 21.61 -7.14 3.22
N LYS A 25 21.01 -6.69 2.12
CA LYS A 25 21.32 -5.38 1.49
C LYS A 25 20.52 -4.22 2.05
N ILE A 26 19.55 -4.47 2.94
CA ILE A 26 18.76 -3.40 3.53
C ILE A 26 19.61 -2.65 4.56
N PRO A 27 19.79 -1.31 4.41
CA PRO A 27 20.58 -0.51 5.34
C PRO A 27 19.80 -0.27 6.64
N TRP A 28 19.89 -1.20 7.58
CA TRP A 28 19.21 -1.12 8.87
C TRP A 28 19.99 -0.27 9.88
N ALA A 29 19.30 0.72 10.46
CA ALA A 29 19.75 1.45 11.64
C ALA A 29 19.06 0.90 12.89
N LYS A 30 19.79 0.75 13.99
CA LYS A 30 19.25 0.21 15.27
C LYS A 30 18.70 1.32 16.15
N GLY A 31 17.48 1.14 16.67
CA GLY A 31 16.92 1.99 17.71
C GLY A 31 17.67 1.87 19.08
N PRO A 32 17.58 2.89 19.97
CA PRO A 32 16.71 4.05 19.84
C PRO A 32 17.31 5.15 18.97
N ILE A 33 16.56 5.62 17.97
CA ILE A 33 16.95 6.72 17.07
C ILE A 33 15.73 7.55 16.62
N ARG A 34 16.00 8.71 16.01
CA ARG A 34 15.02 9.43 15.18
C ARG A 34 15.20 8.98 13.72
N GLY A 35 14.23 8.23 13.17
CA GLY A 35 14.21 7.83 11.77
C GLY A 35 13.62 8.94 10.90
N ALA A 36 14.31 9.30 9.81
CA ALA A 36 13.81 10.26 8.83
C ALA A 36 12.81 9.58 7.88
N LEU A 37 11.64 10.15 7.72
CA LEU A 37 10.58 9.73 6.81
C LEU A 37 10.48 10.72 5.65
N GLY A 38 11.45 10.62 4.72
CA GLY A 38 11.64 11.62 3.66
C GLY A 38 12.03 12.98 4.23
N ALA A 39 11.64 14.04 3.53
CA ALA A 39 11.76 15.41 4.01
C ALA A 39 10.58 15.83 4.91
N GLU A 40 9.51 15.04 4.88
CA GLU A 40 8.21 15.39 5.42
C GLU A 40 8.12 15.22 6.94
N ALA A 41 8.78 14.19 7.50
CA ALA A 41 8.59 13.85 8.90
C ALA A 41 9.76 13.06 9.51
N THR A 42 9.68 12.86 10.82
CA THR A 42 10.53 11.94 11.57
C THR A 42 9.70 11.09 12.52
N VAL A 43 10.21 9.91 12.88
CA VAL A 43 9.58 9.01 13.85
C VAL A 43 10.58 8.58 14.90
N SER A 44 10.12 8.41 16.16
CA SER A 44 10.93 7.80 17.21
C SER A 44 10.93 6.28 17.06
N VAL A 45 12.10 5.71 16.80
CA VAL A 45 12.30 4.25 16.68
C VAL A 45 12.70 3.72 18.06
N PRO A 46 11.93 2.77 18.64
CA PRO A 46 12.25 2.24 19.98
C PRO A 46 13.55 1.43 20.03
N ALA A 47 14.10 1.25 21.23
CA ALA A 47 15.15 0.25 21.44
C ALA A 47 14.66 -1.15 21.06
N GLY A 48 15.53 -1.98 20.51
CA GLY A 48 15.19 -3.33 20.03
C GLY A 48 14.52 -3.37 18.66
N CYS A 49 14.22 -2.20 18.06
CA CYS A 49 13.71 -2.12 16.69
C CYS A 49 14.79 -1.69 15.70
N LEU A 50 14.56 -1.99 14.44
CA LEU A 50 15.38 -1.61 13.29
C LEU A 50 14.59 -0.62 12.44
N PHE A 51 15.29 0.30 11.80
CA PHE A 51 14.71 1.28 10.88
C PHE A 51 15.47 1.29 9.57
N THR A 52 14.75 1.36 8.45
CA THR A 52 15.31 1.78 7.17
C THR A 52 14.41 2.82 6.53
N GLY A 53 15.01 3.82 5.91
CA GLY A 53 14.31 4.88 5.17
C GLY A 53 14.05 4.50 3.71
N THR A 54 13.99 5.52 2.86
CA THR A 54 13.72 5.39 1.41
C THR A 54 14.69 4.45 0.69
N ASP A 55 15.94 4.35 1.16
CA ASP A 55 16.98 3.56 0.50
C ASP A 55 16.76 2.04 0.64
N GLY A 56 16.09 1.59 1.69
CA GLY A 56 15.90 0.16 1.95
C GLY A 56 14.46 -0.31 1.92
N VAL A 57 13.47 0.59 2.03
CA VAL A 57 12.06 0.21 2.15
C VAL A 57 11.55 -0.55 0.94
N LYS A 58 11.98 -0.20 -0.27
CA LYS A 58 11.59 -0.93 -1.49
C LYS A 58 12.06 -2.38 -1.46
N THR A 59 13.32 -2.63 -1.12
CA THR A 59 13.87 -3.99 -0.98
C THR A 59 13.14 -4.76 0.11
N PHE A 60 12.84 -4.11 1.26
CA PHE A 60 12.03 -4.71 2.32
C PHE A 60 10.67 -5.18 1.81
N LEU A 61 9.95 -4.34 1.07
CA LEU A 61 8.64 -4.68 0.51
C LEU A 61 8.72 -5.85 -0.47
N GLU A 62 9.71 -5.87 -1.35
CA GLU A 62 9.91 -6.94 -2.32
C GLU A 62 10.18 -8.29 -1.64
N VAL A 63 11.07 -8.33 -0.64
CA VAL A 63 11.38 -9.59 0.07
C VAL A 63 10.23 -10.06 0.97
N THR A 64 9.37 -9.16 1.43
CA THR A 64 8.16 -9.50 2.21
C THR A 64 6.91 -9.64 1.35
N GLN A 65 7.05 -9.68 0.02
CA GLN A 65 5.96 -9.81 -0.95
C GLN A 65 4.87 -8.73 -0.81
N ASN A 66 5.28 -7.51 -0.50
CA ASN A 66 4.43 -6.33 -0.54
C ASN A 66 4.69 -5.54 -1.84
N ILE A 67 3.63 -5.02 -2.46
CA ILE A 67 3.73 -4.28 -3.72
C ILE A 67 4.19 -2.85 -3.41
N PRO A 68 5.40 -2.43 -3.87
CA PRO A 68 5.83 -1.05 -3.70
C PRO A 68 4.92 -0.08 -4.49
N SER A 69 4.53 1.02 -3.88
CA SER A 69 3.74 2.09 -4.51
C SER A 69 4.60 3.28 -4.95
N GLY A 70 5.85 3.36 -4.44
CA GLY A 70 6.79 4.43 -4.76
C GLY A 70 6.69 5.65 -3.83
N ASN A 71 5.72 5.67 -2.93
CA ASN A 71 5.54 6.74 -1.96
C ASN A 71 5.98 6.36 -0.52
N GLU A 72 6.60 5.20 -0.35
CA GLU A 72 7.11 4.75 0.93
C GLU A 72 8.27 5.63 1.41
N ARG A 73 8.26 5.91 2.72
CA ARG A 73 9.26 6.76 3.39
C ARG A 73 10.16 5.98 4.35
N GLY A 74 9.75 4.79 4.74
CA GLY A 74 10.55 3.93 5.60
C GLY A 74 9.75 2.84 6.29
N VAL A 75 10.46 1.97 6.97
CA VAL A 75 9.88 0.90 7.79
C VAL A 75 10.61 0.79 9.12
N VAL A 76 9.84 0.60 10.18
CA VAL A 76 10.33 0.20 11.50
C VAL A 76 9.98 -1.27 11.68
N MET A 77 10.97 -2.13 11.87
CA MET A 77 10.79 -3.56 12.14
C MET A 77 11.25 -3.88 13.55
N CYS A 78 10.42 -4.57 14.31
CA CYS A 78 10.72 -4.94 15.69
C CYS A 78 10.59 -6.46 15.86
N GLN A 79 11.44 -7.01 16.74
CA GLN A 79 11.25 -8.38 17.20
C GLN A 79 10.08 -8.42 18.17
N ALA A 80 9.33 -9.50 18.12
CA ALA A 80 8.34 -9.73 19.17
C ALA A 80 9.06 -10.04 20.50
N THR A 81 8.45 -9.59 21.58
CA THR A 81 8.77 -10.11 22.90
C THR A 81 8.19 -11.53 23.04
N ASP A 82 8.87 -12.44 23.74
CA ASP A 82 8.36 -13.76 24.09
C ASP A 82 8.01 -14.72 22.93
N GLN A 83 8.96 -14.91 22.00
CA GLN A 83 8.87 -15.89 20.88
C GLN A 83 7.75 -15.62 19.85
N GLY A 84 7.15 -14.44 19.83
CA GLY A 84 6.19 -14.04 18.79
C GLY A 84 6.88 -13.75 17.44
N ASN A 85 6.07 -13.63 16.39
CA ASN A 85 6.54 -13.25 15.08
C ASN A 85 7.02 -11.78 15.06
N PRO A 86 8.05 -11.44 14.25
CA PRO A 86 8.40 -10.06 14.00
C PRO A 86 7.20 -9.27 13.46
N TRP A 87 7.14 -8.00 13.83
CA TRP A 87 6.12 -7.06 13.36
C TRP A 87 6.79 -5.81 12.79
N PHE A 88 6.09 -5.10 11.94
CA PHE A 88 6.65 -3.88 11.38
C PHE A 88 5.59 -2.78 11.22
N VAL A 89 6.08 -1.54 11.13
CA VAL A 89 5.27 -0.38 10.76
C VAL A 89 5.85 0.20 9.47
N LEU A 90 5.05 0.19 8.42
CA LEU A 90 5.36 0.83 7.15
C LEU A 90 4.88 2.28 7.17
N PHE A 91 5.76 3.19 6.77
CA PHE A 91 5.43 4.61 6.58
C PHE A 91 5.44 4.95 5.09
N SER A 92 4.36 5.58 4.60
CA SER A 92 4.28 6.13 3.26
C SER A 92 3.61 7.49 3.26
N TYR A 93 3.97 8.38 2.32
CA TYR A 93 3.44 9.74 2.26
C TYR A 93 2.67 9.95 0.97
N ASP A 94 1.39 10.32 1.10
CA ASP A 94 0.52 10.67 -0.01
C ASP A 94 0.47 12.21 -0.16
N GLU A 95 1.04 12.73 -1.25
CA GLU A 95 1.08 14.15 -1.60
C GLU A 95 -0.26 14.66 -2.18
N SER A 96 -1.37 14.21 -1.61
CA SER A 96 -2.73 14.54 -2.08
C SER A 96 -3.09 16.02 -1.93
N GLY A 97 -2.43 16.72 -1.04
CA GLY A 97 -2.79 18.04 -0.56
C GLY A 97 -3.44 17.99 0.82
N TYR A 98 -3.94 19.11 1.29
CA TYR A 98 -4.62 19.25 2.58
C TYR A 98 -5.96 18.50 2.57
N VAL A 99 -6.08 17.47 3.39
CA VAL A 99 -7.33 16.71 3.54
C VAL A 99 -8.19 17.38 4.59
N ARG A 100 -9.42 17.80 4.22
CA ARG A 100 -10.39 18.35 5.17
C ARG A 100 -10.93 17.25 6.06
N ASP A 101 -11.16 17.59 7.33
CA ASP A 101 -11.63 16.66 8.36
C ASP A 101 -13.12 16.82 8.71
N ASP A 102 -13.88 17.52 7.85
CA ASP A 102 -15.31 17.80 8.03
C ASP A 102 -16.16 16.53 8.17
N GLU A 103 -15.71 15.39 7.58
CA GLU A 103 -16.41 14.11 7.59
C GLU A 103 -16.14 13.26 8.85
N GLY A 104 -15.36 13.73 9.81
CA GLY A 104 -14.83 12.92 10.91
C GLY A 104 -15.89 12.19 11.76
N SER A 105 -17.12 12.67 11.81
CA SER A 105 -18.25 12.09 12.55
C SER A 105 -19.16 11.19 11.70
N SER A 106 -18.95 11.06 10.39
CA SER A 106 -19.90 10.43 9.45
C SER A 106 -19.27 9.34 8.57
N LEU A 107 -18.29 8.60 9.09
CA LEU A 107 -17.61 7.52 8.35
C LEU A 107 -18.53 6.30 8.23
N ASP A 108 -18.94 5.97 7.00
CA ASP A 108 -19.67 4.74 6.69
C ASP A 108 -18.70 3.55 6.62
N ALA A 109 -18.56 2.84 7.75
CA ALA A 109 -17.64 1.73 7.87
C ALA A 109 -17.97 0.56 6.92
N ASP A 110 -19.24 0.31 6.59
CA ASP A 110 -19.62 -0.83 5.74
C ASP A 110 -19.32 -0.52 4.26
N ALA A 111 -19.64 0.69 3.79
CA ALA A 111 -19.26 1.14 2.45
C ALA A 111 -17.73 1.19 2.26
N ILE A 112 -17.00 1.64 3.30
CA ILE A 112 -15.53 1.65 3.30
C ILE A 112 -14.99 0.22 3.21
N LEU A 113 -15.51 -0.74 4.01
CA LEU A 113 -15.04 -2.13 3.98
C LEU A 113 -15.26 -2.78 2.60
N ALA A 114 -16.40 -2.51 1.97
CA ALA A 114 -16.67 -2.98 0.61
C ALA A 114 -15.62 -2.46 -0.39
N SER A 115 -15.24 -1.17 -0.27
CA SER A 115 -14.20 -0.56 -1.11
C SER A 115 -12.82 -1.17 -0.86
N VAL A 116 -12.46 -1.42 0.41
CA VAL A 116 -11.18 -2.08 0.77
C VAL A 116 -11.10 -3.48 0.18
N ARG A 117 -12.19 -4.27 0.25
CA ARG A 117 -12.26 -5.59 -0.36
C ARG A 117 -12.07 -5.53 -1.87
N SER A 118 -12.73 -4.59 -2.54
CA SER A 118 -12.56 -4.39 -4.00
C SER A 118 -11.11 -4.05 -4.37
N GLY A 119 -10.47 -3.13 -3.63
CA GLY A 119 -9.06 -2.79 -3.85
C GLY A 119 -8.11 -3.96 -3.59
N THR A 120 -8.44 -4.84 -2.62
CA THR A 120 -7.66 -6.06 -2.36
C THR A 120 -7.76 -7.03 -3.54
N GLU A 121 -8.94 -7.19 -4.14
CA GLU A 121 -9.11 -8.04 -5.34
C GLU A 121 -8.32 -7.50 -6.55
N GLU A 122 -8.28 -6.19 -6.75
CA GLU A 122 -7.44 -5.57 -7.78
C GLU A 122 -5.95 -5.85 -7.53
N ALA A 123 -5.49 -5.68 -6.27
CA ALA A 123 -4.12 -5.98 -5.88
C ALA A 123 -3.77 -7.47 -6.03
N ASN A 124 -4.72 -8.39 -5.83
CA ASN A 124 -4.56 -9.82 -6.08
C ASN A 124 -4.21 -10.13 -7.53
N GLY A 125 -4.70 -9.33 -8.48
CA GLY A 125 -4.31 -9.43 -9.89
C GLY A 125 -2.80 -9.23 -10.08
N GLU A 126 -2.21 -8.23 -9.43
CA GLU A 126 -0.75 -7.98 -9.46
C GLU A 126 0.03 -9.05 -8.70
N ARG A 127 -0.46 -9.48 -7.53
CA ARG A 127 0.17 -10.55 -6.75
C ARG A 127 0.29 -11.83 -7.56
N LYS A 128 -0.78 -12.23 -8.27
CA LYS A 128 -0.78 -13.40 -9.18
C LYS A 128 0.24 -13.25 -10.31
N ARG A 129 0.36 -12.06 -10.92
CA ARG A 129 1.38 -11.81 -11.96
C ARG A 129 2.81 -11.98 -11.45
N ARG A 130 3.05 -11.70 -10.16
CA ARG A 130 4.34 -11.90 -9.48
C ARG A 130 4.56 -13.31 -8.95
N GLY A 131 3.57 -14.21 -9.07
CA GLY A 131 3.62 -15.56 -8.50
C GLY A 131 3.49 -15.56 -6.97
N TRP A 132 2.87 -14.51 -6.38
CA TRP A 132 2.64 -14.39 -4.94
C TRP A 132 1.25 -14.90 -4.57
N GLY A 133 1.09 -15.39 -3.31
CA GLY A 133 -0.21 -15.76 -2.76
C GLY A 133 -1.20 -14.58 -2.74
N THR A 134 -2.49 -14.88 -2.82
CA THR A 134 -3.56 -13.87 -2.76
C THR A 134 -3.92 -13.54 -1.32
N MET A 135 -4.61 -12.42 -1.12
CA MET A 135 -5.07 -11.94 0.17
C MET A 135 -6.60 -11.76 0.15
N SER A 136 -7.24 -12.02 1.27
CA SER A 136 -8.67 -11.78 1.47
C SER A 136 -8.91 -11.02 2.75
N VAL A 137 -9.82 -10.03 2.71
CA VAL A 137 -10.17 -9.20 3.87
C VAL A 137 -11.32 -9.83 4.64
N ASP A 138 -11.06 -10.24 5.89
CA ASP A 138 -12.07 -10.82 6.79
C ASP A 138 -13.06 -9.73 7.24
N GLY A 139 -12.55 -8.63 7.78
CA GLY A 139 -13.36 -7.52 8.27
C GLY A 139 -12.60 -6.58 9.20
N TRP A 140 -13.36 -5.73 9.89
CA TRP A 140 -12.83 -4.80 10.86
C TRP A 140 -12.42 -5.51 12.16
N THR A 141 -11.19 -5.31 12.58
CA THR A 141 -10.76 -5.52 13.97
C THR A 141 -11.08 -4.26 14.80
N THR A 142 -10.91 -3.08 14.18
CA THR A 142 -11.33 -1.79 14.72
C THR A 142 -11.96 -0.98 13.59
N LYS A 143 -13.22 -0.55 13.75
CA LYS A 143 -13.88 0.32 12.77
C LYS A 143 -13.14 1.66 12.67
N PRO A 144 -13.19 2.34 11.51
CA PRO A 144 -12.53 3.63 11.34
C PRO A 144 -13.13 4.68 12.29
N PHE A 145 -12.25 5.45 12.91
CA PHE A 145 -12.60 6.60 13.74
C PHE A 145 -11.57 7.71 13.57
N TYR A 146 -12.01 8.95 13.66
CA TYR A 146 -11.18 10.14 13.56
C TYR A 146 -11.04 10.80 14.92
N ASP A 147 -9.79 11.06 15.32
CA ASP A 147 -9.47 11.84 16.51
C ASP A 147 -9.07 13.26 16.10
N LYS A 148 -9.96 14.21 16.40
CA LYS A 148 -9.76 15.62 16.07
C LYS A 148 -8.64 16.28 16.88
N ALA A 149 -8.31 15.76 18.07
CA ALA A 149 -7.26 16.34 18.91
C ALA A 149 -5.87 16.08 18.32
N THR A 150 -5.69 14.95 17.66
CA THR A 150 -4.41 14.54 17.05
C THR A 150 -4.40 14.66 15.53
N ASN A 151 -5.54 14.96 14.89
CA ASN A 151 -5.75 14.90 13.45
C ASN A 151 -5.40 13.53 12.84
N ASN A 152 -5.75 12.46 13.58
CA ASN A 152 -5.46 11.09 13.19
C ASN A 152 -6.74 10.33 12.86
N LEU A 153 -6.75 9.65 11.71
CA LEU A 153 -7.78 8.70 11.34
C LEU A 153 -7.24 7.28 11.53
N THR A 154 -7.91 6.48 12.34
CA THR A 154 -7.41 5.15 12.77
C THR A 154 -8.43 4.07 12.49
N TRP A 155 -7.94 2.88 12.06
CA TRP A 155 -8.73 1.65 11.92
C TRP A 155 -7.84 0.41 12.00
N ALA A 156 -8.43 -0.77 12.05
CA ALA A 156 -7.71 -2.03 11.90
C ALA A 156 -8.53 -3.07 11.14
N ILE A 157 -7.88 -3.81 10.26
CA ILE A 157 -8.48 -4.85 9.42
C ILE A 157 -7.73 -6.16 9.66
N THR A 158 -8.48 -7.27 9.78
CA THR A 158 -7.93 -8.62 9.67
C THR A 158 -8.05 -9.10 8.24
N ALA A 159 -6.98 -9.72 7.75
CA ALA A 159 -6.91 -10.37 6.45
C ALA A 159 -6.24 -11.73 6.58
N HIS A 160 -6.46 -12.61 5.60
CA HIS A 160 -5.77 -13.89 5.50
C HIS A 160 -5.24 -14.11 4.08
N ASP A 161 -4.19 -14.91 3.96
CA ASP A 161 -3.69 -15.40 2.69
C ASP A 161 -4.34 -16.74 2.30
N ASP A 162 -4.08 -17.21 1.07
CA ASP A 162 -4.59 -18.47 0.54
C ASP A 162 -4.04 -19.73 1.24
N SER A 163 -3.00 -19.62 2.07
CA SER A 163 -2.51 -20.68 2.95
C SER A 163 -3.21 -20.71 4.31
N GLY A 164 -4.06 -19.72 4.61
CA GLY A 164 -4.76 -19.56 5.88
C GLY A 164 -3.99 -18.77 6.94
N GLY A 165 -2.80 -18.22 6.58
CA GLY A 165 -2.05 -17.30 7.44
C GLY A 165 -2.82 -15.99 7.65
N ARG A 166 -2.97 -15.54 8.91
CA ARG A 166 -3.74 -14.33 9.24
C ARG A 166 -2.85 -13.19 9.68
N THR A 167 -3.21 -11.98 9.25
CA THR A 167 -2.56 -10.74 9.67
C THR A 167 -3.59 -9.70 10.09
N VAL A 168 -3.18 -8.80 10.98
CA VAL A 168 -3.91 -7.55 11.26
C VAL A 168 -3.07 -6.39 10.75
N ASN A 169 -3.72 -5.52 9.99
CA ASN A 169 -3.20 -4.22 9.60
C ASN A 169 -3.92 -3.15 10.40
N ARG A 170 -3.20 -2.54 11.38
CA ARG A 170 -3.68 -1.36 12.09
C ARG A 170 -3.09 -0.12 11.45
N SER A 171 -3.96 0.68 10.88
CA SER A 171 -3.62 1.85 10.09
C SER A 171 -3.89 3.13 10.86
N VAL A 172 -2.95 4.08 10.79
CA VAL A 172 -3.14 5.46 11.22
C VAL A 172 -2.81 6.37 10.03
N ARG A 173 -3.68 7.33 9.77
CA ARG A 173 -3.47 8.40 8.80
C ARG A 173 -3.26 9.69 9.57
N LEU A 174 -2.03 10.18 9.54
CA LEU A 174 -1.64 11.43 10.17
C LEU A 174 -1.79 12.55 9.15
N LEU A 175 -2.75 13.44 9.36
CA LEU A 175 -3.00 14.53 8.43
C LEU A 175 -1.88 15.57 8.49
N GLY A 176 -1.44 16.02 7.33
CA GLY A 176 -0.43 17.06 7.17
C GLY A 176 -0.92 18.20 6.28
N ARG A 177 -0.12 19.26 6.15
CA ARG A 177 -0.44 20.44 5.34
C ARG A 177 -0.55 20.13 3.86
N GLY A 178 0.38 19.34 3.31
CA GLY A 178 0.46 19.05 1.89
C GLY A 178 0.11 17.61 1.52
N GLY A 179 -0.31 16.81 2.49
CA GLY A 179 -0.61 15.39 2.28
C GLY A 179 -0.82 14.64 3.58
N VAL A 180 -0.76 13.33 3.51
CA VAL A 180 -1.05 12.42 4.62
C VAL A 180 0.09 11.43 4.80
N MET A 181 0.63 11.32 6.02
CA MET A 181 1.51 10.22 6.35
C MET A 181 0.67 9.01 6.77
N HIS A 182 0.89 7.91 6.13
CA HIS A 182 0.33 6.61 6.46
C HIS A 182 1.29 5.88 7.40
N ALA A 183 0.79 5.32 8.47
CA ALA A 183 1.52 4.43 9.37
C ALA A 183 0.72 3.14 9.51
N ASP A 184 1.21 2.08 8.92
CA ASP A 184 0.52 0.79 8.85
C ASP A 184 1.30 -0.26 9.65
N LEU A 185 0.81 -0.59 10.84
CA LEU A 185 1.30 -1.70 11.66
C LEU A 185 0.78 -3.02 11.09
N VAL A 186 1.69 -3.92 10.76
CA VAL A 186 1.40 -5.29 10.31
C VAL A 186 1.90 -6.28 11.36
N THR A 187 1.00 -7.12 11.84
CA THR A 187 1.29 -8.10 12.90
C THR A 187 0.35 -9.30 12.84
N ASP A 188 0.70 -10.34 13.60
CA ASP A 188 -0.21 -11.45 13.91
C ASP A 188 -1.40 -10.97 14.76
N PRO A 189 -2.64 -11.44 14.51
CA PRO A 189 -3.81 -11.06 15.30
C PRO A 189 -3.66 -11.26 16.80
N SER A 190 -2.98 -12.33 17.23
CA SER A 190 -2.78 -12.66 18.65
C SER A 190 -1.89 -11.64 19.38
N GLN A 191 -1.03 -10.94 18.65
CA GLN A 191 -0.07 -9.98 19.21
C GLN A 191 -0.61 -8.55 19.27
N LEU A 192 -1.66 -8.23 18.52
CA LEU A 192 -2.14 -6.85 18.34
C LEU A 192 -2.34 -6.12 19.67
N THR A 193 -3.05 -6.74 20.63
CA THR A 193 -3.36 -6.10 21.92
C THR A 193 -2.10 -5.71 22.69
N ALA A 194 -1.09 -6.57 22.69
CA ALA A 194 0.17 -6.31 23.37
C ALA A 194 1.02 -5.22 22.67
N LEU A 195 0.88 -5.10 21.34
CA LEU A 195 1.68 -4.17 20.53
C LEU A 195 1.06 -2.77 20.41
N VAL A 196 -0.26 -2.63 20.60
CA VAL A 196 -0.94 -1.33 20.50
C VAL A 196 -0.29 -0.23 21.36
N PRO A 197 0.12 -0.45 22.64
CA PRO A 197 0.79 0.60 23.41
C PRO A 197 2.12 1.06 22.79
N THR A 198 2.95 0.13 22.32
CA THR A 198 4.23 0.44 21.66
C THR A 198 4.01 1.18 20.34
N PHE A 199 3.04 0.74 19.53
CA PHE A 199 2.67 1.43 18.30
C PHE A 199 2.15 2.84 18.58
N ASN A 200 1.27 3.02 19.57
CA ASN A 200 0.75 4.34 19.93
C ASN A 200 1.87 5.27 20.44
N ALA A 201 2.84 4.75 21.19
CA ALA A 201 4.02 5.53 21.61
C ALA A 201 4.88 5.95 20.39
N MET A 202 5.01 5.08 19.38
CA MET A 202 5.69 5.42 18.12
C MET A 202 4.94 6.52 17.36
N ILE A 203 3.61 6.45 17.27
CA ILE A 203 2.76 7.48 16.64
C ILE A 203 2.84 8.81 17.43
N ALA A 204 2.84 8.77 18.76
CA ALA A 204 3.07 9.96 19.59
C ALA A 204 4.47 10.57 19.40
N GLY A 205 5.46 9.74 19.08
CA GLY A 205 6.82 10.14 18.71
C GLY A 205 7.01 10.59 17.26
N PHE A 206 5.96 10.52 16.44
CA PHE A 206 5.98 11.06 15.07
C PHE A 206 5.90 12.58 15.08
N THR A 207 6.62 13.22 14.17
CA THR A 207 6.60 14.70 14.06
C THR A 207 6.80 15.10 12.60
N TYR A 208 5.85 15.85 12.07
CA TYR A 208 6.05 16.55 10.79
C TYR A 208 7.15 17.60 10.88
N THR A 209 7.98 17.69 9.87
CA THR A 209 8.93 18.79 9.67
C THR A 209 8.17 20.12 9.57
N PRO A 210 8.75 21.24 10.06
CA PRO A 210 8.16 22.57 9.86
C PRO A 210 7.81 22.81 8.38
N GLY A 211 6.61 23.31 8.13
CA GLY A 211 6.04 23.46 6.79
C GLY A 211 5.14 22.32 6.34
N PHE A 212 5.16 21.15 7.02
CA PHE A 212 4.31 19.99 6.70
C PHE A 212 3.20 19.72 7.72
N LYS A 213 3.15 20.45 8.85
CA LYS A 213 2.15 20.22 9.89
C LYS A 213 0.76 20.61 9.44
N TYR A 214 -0.26 19.87 9.84
CA TYR A 214 -1.67 20.11 9.50
C TYR A 214 -2.12 21.53 9.85
N ALA A 215 -1.76 22.03 11.04
CA ALA A 215 -2.08 23.38 11.51
C ALA A 215 -1.38 24.50 10.75
N GLU A 216 -0.40 24.20 9.89
CA GLU A 216 0.32 25.20 9.09
C GLU A 216 -0.33 25.47 7.72
N TRP A 217 -1.51 24.89 7.45
CA TRP A 217 -2.25 25.13 6.22
C TRP A 217 -2.52 26.63 6.01
N ARG A 218 -2.42 27.07 4.76
CA ARG A 218 -2.65 28.48 4.37
C ARG A 218 -3.59 28.52 3.17
N GLN A 219 -4.33 29.61 3.05
CA GLN A 219 -5.13 29.87 1.86
C GLN A 219 -4.24 29.87 0.61
N GLY A 220 -4.63 29.08 -0.40
CA GLY A 220 -3.86 28.87 -1.62
C GLY A 220 -3.05 27.56 -1.64
N ASP A 221 -2.92 26.85 -0.51
CA ASP A 221 -2.36 25.52 -0.51
C ASP A 221 -3.26 24.55 -1.28
N LYS A 222 -2.64 23.52 -1.90
CA LYS A 222 -3.37 22.43 -2.56
C LYS A 222 -4.28 21.74 -1.55
N VAL A 223 -5.56 21.64 -1.86
CA VAL A 223 -6.55 20.87 -1.10
C VAL A 223 -6.78 19.54 -1.80
N ALA A 224 -6.83 18.46 -1.04
CA ALA A 224 -7.13 17.14 -1.58
C ALA A 224 -8.53 17.11 -2.21
N ALA A 225 -8.67 16.37 -3.31
CA ALA A 225 -9.95 16.19 -3.99
C ALA A 225 -10.92 15.25 -3.25
N TYR A 226 -10.52 14.75 -2.08
CA TYR A 226 -11.25 13.76 -1.28
C TYR A 226 -11.12 14.05 0.21
N GLY A 227 -12.03 13.50 1.01
CA GLY A 227 -12.05 13.61 2.47
C GLY A 227 -11.62 12.33 3.19
N LEU A 228 -11.89 12.25 4.48
CA LEU A 228 -11.47 11.16 5.37
C LEU A 228 -11.97 9.78 4.94
N THR A 229 -13.19 9.68 4.42
CA THR A 229 -13.78 8.42 3.92
C THR A 229 -12.90 7.77 2.85
N ALA A 230 -12.36 8.57 1.93
CA ALA A 230 -11.52 8.07 0.85
C ALA A 230 -10.13 7.62 1.32
N LEU A 231 -9.60 8.20 2.40
CA LEU A 231 -8.32 7.77 2.99
C LEU A 231 -8.39 6.33 3.51
N VAL A 232 -9.53 5.90 4.05
CA VAL A 232 -9.73 4.51 4.51
C VAL A 232 -9.99 3.58 3.32
N ALA A 233 -10.75 4.05 2.35
CA ALA A 233 -11.19 3.26 1.20
C ALA A 233 -10.13 3.06 0.09
N GLY A 234 -8.93 3.62 0.24
CA GLY A 234 -7.82 3.45 -0.71
C GLY A 234 -7.55 4.63 -1.65
N GLY A 235 -7.95 5.86 -1.27
CA GLY A 235 -7.47 7.10 -1.91
C GLY A 235 -8.28 7.58 -3.12
N ALA A 236 -7.61 8.18 -4.10
CA ALA A 236 -8.19 8.96 -5.19
C ALA A 236 -9.26 8.23 -6.06
N GLY A 237 -9.24 6.90 -6.11
CA GLY A 237 -10.24 6.12 -6.87
C GLY A 237 -11.67 6.33 -6.35
N VAL A 238 -11.86 6.49 -5.05
CA VAL A 238 -13.18 6.73 -4.44
C VAL A 238 -13.69 8.14 -4.69
N ALA A 239 -12.81 9.13 -4.78
CA ALA A 239 -13.17 10.50 -5.12
C ALA A 239 -13.77 10.60 -6.54
N LEU A 240 -13.24 9.84 -7.50
CA LEU A 240 -13.77 9.74 -8.85
C LEU A 240 -15.17 9.10 -8.88
N ILE A 241 -15.40 8.09 -8.05
CA ILE A 241 -16.72 7.41 -7.96
C ILE A 241 -17.76 8.33 -7.31
N LYS A 242 -17.43 8.97 -6.18
CA LYS A 242 -18.37 9.86 -5.45
C LYS A 242 -18.66 11.18 -6.18
N SER A 243 -17.71 11.73 -6.93
CA SER A 243 -17.91 12.98 -7.67
C SER A 243 -18.83 12.85 -8.88
N GLY A 244 -19.25 11.64 -9.25
CA GLY A 244 -20.04 11.38 -10.46
C GLY A 244 -19.29 11.74 -11.75
N LEU A 245 -18.01 12.04 -11.68
CA LEU A 245 -17.18 12.36 -12.84
C LEU A 245 -17.12 11.18 -13.81
N LEU A 246 -17.01 9.94 -13.31
CA LEU A 246 -17.10 8.74 -14.15
C LEU A 246 -18.45 8.67 -14.88
N ALA A 247 -19.56 9.00 -14.19
CA ALA A 247 -20.87 9.04 -14.82
C ALA A 247 -21.00 10.15 -15.88
N LYS A 248 -20.29 11.28 -15.73
CA LYS A 248 -20.24 12.35 -16.73
C LYS A 248 -19.28 12.04 -17.89
N PHE A 249 -18.17 11.38 -17.63
CA PHE A 249 -17.15 11.10 -18.63
C PHE A 249 -17.24 9.71 -19.27
N TRP A 250 -18.15 8.83 -18.82
CA TRP A 250 -18.30 7.49 -19.38
C TRP A 250 -18.56 7.51 -20.90
N LYS A 251 -19.35 8.50 -21.39
CA LYS A 251 -19.59 8.69 -22.82
C LYS A 251 -18.32 9.02 -23.60
N LEU A 252 -17.41 9.82 -23.00
CA LEU A 252 -16.12 10.14 -23.62
C LEU A 252 -15.17 8.94 -23.58
N ILE A 253 -15.23 8.12 -22.52
CA ILE A 253 -14.47 6.86 -22.42
C ILE A 253 -14.94 5.89 -23.50
N VAL A 254 -16.26 5.70 -23.67
CA VAL A 254 -16.83 4.85 -24.71
C VAL A 254 -16.46 5.36 -26.11
N LEU A 255 -16.53 6.68 -26.36
CA LEU A 255 -16.10 7.29 -27.62
C LEU A 255 -14.60 7.11 -27.85
N GLY A 256 -13.76 7.21 -26.81
CA GLY A 256 -12.33 6.94 -26.87
C GLY A 256 -12.02 5.49 -27.27
N PHE A 257 -12.72 4.52 -26.67
CA PHE A 257 -12.60 3.10 -27.05
C PHE A 257 -13.10 2.81 -28.46
N ALA A 258 -14.20 3.44 -28.89
CA ALA A 258 -14.72 3.28 -30.26
C ALA A 258 -13.74 3.86 -31.30
N ALA A 259 -13.13 5.02 -31.00
CA ALA A 259 -12.10 5.63 -31.86
C ALA A 259 -10.83 4.77 -31.91
N LEU A 260 -10.40 4.22 -30.77
CA LEU A 260 -9.24 3.31 -30.69
C LEU A 260 -9.49 2.01 -31.44
N ALA A 261 -10.68 1.41 -31.31
CA ALA A 261 -11.07 0.21 -32.05
C ALA A 261 -11.10 0.46 -33.58
N GLY A 262 -11.61 1.63 -33.99
CA GLY A 262 -11.59 2.05 -35.42
C GLY A 262 -10.17 2.27 -35.95
N PHE A 263 -9.28 2.86 -35.15
CA PHE A 263 -7.88 3.07 -35.47
C PHE A 263 -7.13 1.73 -35.59
N VAL A 264 -7.29 0.83 -34.61
CA VAL A 264 -6.68 -0.52 -34.63
C VAL A 264 -7.16 -1.30 -35.83
N LYS A 265 -8.46 -1.26 -36.15
CA LYS A 265 -9.02 -1.94 -37.35
C LYS A 265 -8.43 -1.40 -38.65
N ARG A 266 -8.26 -0.08 -38.78
CA ARG A 266 -7.62 0.55 -39.96
C ARG A 266 -6.13 0.19 -40.07
N MET A 267 -5.43 0.16 -38.94
CA MET A 267 -4.01 -0.21 -38.89
C MET A 267 -3.84 -1.69 -39.27
N TRP A 268 -4.70 -2.57 -38.74
CA TRP A 268 -4.69 -3.99 -39.12
C TRP A 268 -4.97 -4.22 -40.60
N ALA A 269 -5.97 -3.53 -41.18
CA ALA A 269 -6.27 -3.61 -42.63
C ALA A 269 -5.10 -3.14 -43.50
N LYS A 270 -4.33 -2.12 -43.08
CA LYS A 270 -3.10 -1.69 -43.78
C LYS A 270 -1.98 -2.73 -43.71
N ILE A 271 -1.85 -3.43 -42.59
CA ILE A 271 -0.82 -4.46 -42.37
C ILE A 271 -1.15 -5.72 -43.14
N THR A 272 -2.43 -6.14 -43.15
CA THR A 272 -2.89 -7.35 -43.89
C THR A 272 -3.09 -7.09 -45.36
N GLY A 273 -3.53 -5.88 -45.79
CA GLY A 273 -3.68 -5.52 -47.21
C GLY A 273 -2.35 -5.50 -47.99
N ARG A 274 -1.25 -5.08 -47.34
CA ARG A 274 0.08 -5.15 -47.95
C ARG A 274 0.63 -6.56 -48.16
N ARG A 275 0.12 -7.58 -47.46
CA ARG A 275 0.55 -8.96 -47.64
C ARG A 275 -0.02 -9.60 -48.89
N ASN A 276 -1.19 -9.12 -49.37
CA ASN A 276 -1.83 -9.70 -50.55
C ASN A 276 -1.23 -9.17 -51.89
N GLU A 277 -0.57 -8.02 -51.89
CA GLU A 277 0.09 -7.46 -53.07
C GLU A 277 1.48 -8.06 -53.34
N MET A 278 2.13 -8.63 -52.30
CA MET A 278 3.45 -9.28 -52.47
C MET A 278 3.37 -10.79 -52.86
N GLN A 279 2.19 -11.37 -52.92
CA GLN A 279 2.01 -12.76 -53.38
C GLN A 279 1.42 -12.87 -54.80
N ALA A 280 1.24 -11.76 -55.50
CA ALA A 280 0.70 -11.69 -56.86
C ALA A 280 1.74 -11.21 -57.89
N GLN A 281 3.06 -11.35 -57.60
CA GLN A 281 4.13 -11.16 -58.61
C GLN A 281 4.97 -12.42 -58.74
#